data_5554d7a8215ae22a4b58edad05a96452
#
_entry.id   5554d7a8215ae22a4b58edad05a96452
#
_cell.length_a   1.000
_cell.length_b   1.000
_cell.length_c   1.000
_cell.angle_alpha   90.00
_cell.angle_beta   90.00
_cell.angle_gamma   90.00
#
_symmetry.space_group_name_H-M   'P 1'
#
loop_
_entity.id
_entity.type
_entity.pdbx_description
1 polymer ?
#
loop_
_entity_poly.entity_id
_entity_poly.type
_entity_poly.pdbx_seq_one_letter_code
_entity_poly.pdbx_strand_id
1 'polypeptide(L)'
;SAFTTGEGQTVLAQDVDGETFTAESYQDASVAIYTVADLAAYSGGEMRGNYVLMNDIDLSAYAGGVSGINVFGSFNGNGHIIYGMQGENALFRNNYGRISNLTVEGDMQINSSEFRNVAGIAEYNGGVIEDCISRVNMNSYGVNVRMAGITAYNDGDIYRCKNEGTISGKASEQAGITALNGGTNIVGCENSGTISFQTSDCHVYAGGIVGNEYRASSGSQFTIEDCKNTGDIYGDAGNGVATIGGVIGETTRKGDNSSSTIKNCTNAGNLYGTGEIGGVIGAVNHGHIYTLNG
;
A
#
# COMPACT_ATOMS: atom_id res chain seq x y z
N SER A 1 -0.38 35.38 4.81
CA SER A 1 0.63 36.07 3.97
C SER A 1 1.97 35.95 4.69
N ALA A 2 2.99 35.47 3.99
CA ALA A 2 4.34 35.41 4.54
C ALA A 2 4.99 36.80 4.44
N PHE A 3 5.69 37.22 5.50
CA PHE A 3 6.51 38.44 5.48
C PHE A 3 7.90 38.11 6.04
N THR A 4 8.89 38.82 5.53
CA THR A 4 10.29 38.67 5.94
C THR A 4 10.55 39.59 7.10
N THR A 5 11.08 39.06 8.22
CA THR A 5 11.58 39.86 9.33
C THR A 5 12.97 40.42 8.98
N GLY A 6 13.42 41.43 9.74
CA GLY A 6 14.72 42.09 9.49
C GLY A 6 15.96 41.19 9.60
N GLU A 7 15.83 39.96 10.06
CA GLU A 7 16.89 38.96 10.16
C GLU A 7 16.84 37.87 9.06
N GLY A 8 15.97 38.03 8.06
CA GLY A 8 15.82 37.09 6.95
C GLY A 8 14.95 35.87 7.27
N GLN A 9 14.34 35.79 8.43
CA GLN A 9 13.40 34.73 8.75
C GLN A 9 12.04 34.97 8.08
N THR A 10 11.45 33.94 7.54
CA THR A 10 10.09 33.99 6.96
C THR A 10 9.07 33.66 8.02
N VAL A 11 8.20 34.61 8.34
CA VAL A 11 7.07 34.39 9.22
C VAL A 11 5.87 33.93 8.38
N LEU A 12 5.31 32.76 8.66
CA LEU A 12 4.19 32.18 7.93
C LEU A 12 2.82 32.62 8.49
N ALA A 13 2.75 32.83 9.78
CA ALA A 13 1.53 33.26 10.44
C ALA A 13 1.85 33.99 11.76
N GLN A 14 0.88 34.73 12.26
CA GLN A 14 0.89 35.32 13.57
C GLN A 14 -0.48 35.02 14.21
N ASP A 15 -0.51 34.54 15.43
CA ASP A 15 -1.76 34.29 16.12
C ASP A 15 -2.40 35.59 16.66
N VAL A 16 -3.55 35.46 17.31
CA VAL A 16 -4.29 36.60 17.86
C VAL A 16 -3.58 37.26 19.03
N ASP A 17 -2.67 36.55 19.69
CA ASP A 17 -1.88 37.04 20.82
C ASP A 17 -0.54 37.66 20.38
N GLY A 18 -0.25 37.65 19.07
CA GLY A 18 0.91 38.29 18.49
C GLY A 18 2.17 37.40 18.48
N GLU A 19 2.04 36.09 18.76
CA GLU A 19 3.15 35.17 18.63
C GLU A 19 3.48 34.91 17.16
N THR A 20 4.77 34.92 16.84
CA THR A 20 5.25 34.72 15.47
C THR A 20 5.75 33.30 15.28
N PHE A 21 5.20 32.60 14.29
CA PHE A 21 5.63 31.27 13.90
C PHE A 21 6.59 31.35 12.73
N THR A 22 7.77 30.78 12.87
CA THR A 22 8.71 30.60 11.77
C THR A 22 8.28 29.42 10.90
N ALA A 23 8.77 29.34 9.66
CA ALA A 23 8.51 28.19 8.79
C ALA A 23 8.91 26.85 9.45
N GLU A 24 10.01 26.84 10.20
CA GLU A 24 10.48 25.65 10.94
C GLU A 24 9.50 25.27 12.06
N SER A 25 9.06 26.23 12.88
CA SER A 25 8.11 25.95 13.97
C SER A 25 6.74 25.49 13.46
N TYR A 26 6.32 25.94 12.28
CA TYR A 26 5.06 25.50 11.68
C TYR A 26 5.18 24.08 11.07
N GLN A 27 6.33 23.72 10.51
CA GLN A 27 6.56 22.39 9.97
C GLN A 27 6.74 21.31 11.06
N ASP A 28 7.23 21.69 12.22
CA ASP A 28 7.41 20.79 13.37
C ASP A 28 6.14 20.60 14.21
N ALA A 29 5.11 21.44 14.04
CA ALA A 29 3.86 21.29 14.75
C ALA A 29 3.09 20.06 14.27
N SER A 30 2.96 19.06 15.14
CA SER A 30 2.19 17.84 14.85
C SER A 30 0.82 17.90 15.49
N VAL A 31 -0.21 17.52 14.74
CA VAL A 31 -1.57 17.34 15.26
C VAL A 31 -1.68 15.96 15.90
N ALA A 32 -1.95 15.94 17.20
CA ALA A 32 -2.10 14.70 17.94
C ALA A 32 -3.51 14.11 17.74
N ILE A 33 -3.57 12.82 17.42
CA ILE A 33 -4.80 12.02 17.26
C ILE A 33 -4.91 11.07 18.45
N TYR A 34 -5.86 11.29 19.33
CA TYR A 34 -6.06 10.51 20.55
C TYR A 34 -7.23 9.54 20.47
N THR A 35 -8.25 9.85 19.66
CA THR A 35 -9.52 9.15 19.65
C THR A 35 -10.00 8.86 18.23
N VAL A 36 -10.96 7.93 18.11
CA VAL A 36 -11.64 7.68 16.84
C VAL A 36 -12.34 8.95 16.30
N ALA A 37 -12.83 9.82 17.16
CA ALA A 37 -13.48 11.06 16.74
C ALA A 37 -12.48 12.06 16.12
N ASP A 38 -11.26 12.14 16.65
CA ASP A 38 -10.19 12.97 16.07
C ASP A 38 -9.82 12.47 14.67
N LEU A 39 -9.70 11.14 14.49
CA LEU A 39 -9.41 10.54 13.21
C LEU A 39 -10.58 10.68 12.23
N ALA A 40 -11.81 10.48 12.70
CA ALA A 40 -13.04 10.56 11.91
C ALA A 40 -13.32 11.97 11.37
N ALA A 41 -12.80 13.01 12.02
CA ALA A 41 -12.88 14.38 11.51
C ALA A 41 -12.24 14.55 10.12
N TYR A 42 -11.35 13.65 9.74
CA TYR A 42 -10.69 13.63 8.43
C TYR A 42 -11.28 12.61 7.45
N SER A 43 -12.32 11.86 7.85
CA SER A 43 -12.95 10.85 6.98
C SER A 43 -13.48 11.49 5.70
N GLY A 44 -13.06 10.97 4.54
CA GLY A 44 -13.36 11.56 3.22
C GLY A 44 -12.66 12.89 2.92
N GLY A 45 -11.82 13.38 3.83
CA GLY A 45 -11.13 14.67 3.78
C GLY A 45 -9.62 14.56 3.55
N GLU A 46 -8.89 15.56 3.98
CA GLU A 46 -7.47 15.74 3.71
C GLU A 46 -6.65 16.01 4.98
N MET A 47 -5.53 15.35 5.10
CA MET A 47 -4.48 15.58 6.10
C MET A 47 -3.30 16.29 5.42
N ARG A 48 -3.21 17.62 5.57
CA ARG A 48 -2.17 18.46 4.93
C ARG A 48 -0.98 18.78 5.81
N GLY A 49 -1.13 18.63 7.13
CA GLY A 49 -0.09 18.84 8.15
C GLY A 49 0.60 17.53 8.54
N ASN A 50 1.28 17.58 9.67
CA ASN A 50 1.87 16.41 10.32
C ASN A 50 0.92 15.89 11.40
N TYR A 51 0.61 14.61 11.37
CA TYR A 51 -0.32 13.95 12.30
C TYR A 51 0.39 12.83 13.02
N VAL A 52 0.14 12.71 14.32
CA VAL A 52 0.73 11.65 15.15
C VAL A 52 -0.36 10.95 15.94
N LEU A 53 -0.41 9.63 15.82
CA LEU A 53 -1.29 8.79 16.62
C LEU A 53 -0.73 8.68 18.04
N MET A 54 -1.57 8.90 19.03
CA MET A 54 -1.17 8.95 20.44
C MET A 54 -1.72 7.79 21.27
N ASN A 55 -2.67 7.06 20.74
CA ASN A 55 -3.27 5.87 21.35
C ASN A 55 -3.64 4.87 20.25
N ASP A 56 -3.86 3.62 20.64
CA ASP A 56 -4.55 2.66 19.80
C ASP A 56 -6.00 3.11 19.59
N ILE A 57 -6.53 2.92 18.37
CA ILE A 57 -7.88 3.37 18.00
C ILE A 57 -8.72 2.18 17.56
N ASP A 58 -9.89 2.02 18.21
CA ASP A 58 -10.92 1.05 17.84
C ASP A 58 -11.93 1.66 16.88
N LEU A 59 -11.99 1.14 15.66
CA LEU A 59 -12.97 1.55 14.65
C LEU A 59 -14.28 0.73 14.72
N SER A 60 -14.31 -0.39 15.42
CA SER A 60 -15.42 -1.35 15.39
C SER A 60 -16.76 -0.78 15.86
N ALA A 61 -16.69 0.16 16.80
CA ALA A 61 -17.88 0.80 17.39
C ALA A 61 -18.28 2.12 16.70
N TYR A 62 -17.50 2.60 15.71
CA TYR A 62 -17.78 3.87 15.05
C TYR A 62 -18.74 3.67 13.86
N ALA A 63 -20.03 3.95 14.11
CA ALA A 63 -21.12 3.67 13.19
C ALA A 63 -21.03 4.31 11.80
N GLY A 64 -20.23 5.38 11.65
CA GLY A 64 -19.99 6.05 10.36
C GLY A 64 -18.85 5.44 9.54
N GLY A 65 -18.05 4.54 10.15
CA GLY A 65 -16.77 4.12 9.58
C GLY A 65 -15.78 5.28 9.44
N VAL A 66 -14.49 4.98 9.42
CA VAL A 66 -13.44 5.97 9.12
C VAL A 66 -12.69 5.46 7.90
N SER A 67 -12.76 6.18 6.81
CA SER A 67 -12.12 5.78 5.56
C SER A 67 -11.97 6.97 4.58
N GLY A 68 -11.25 6.74 3.50
CA GLY A 68 -11.17 7.70 2.39
C GLY A 68 -10.36 8.95 2.70
N ILE A 69 -9.49 8.92 3.69
CA ILE A 69 -8.60 10.03 4.06
C ILE A 69 -7.51 10.19 3.00
N ASN A 70 -7.25 11.43 2.57
CA ASN A 70 -6.14 11.76 1.68
C ASN A 70 -4.99 12.38 2.49
N VAL A 71 -3.80 11.81 2.41
CA VAL A 71 -2.61 12.31 3.12
C VAL A 71 -1.72 13.08 2.15
N PHE A 72 -1.55 14.38 2.39
CA PHE A 72 -0.62 15.26 1.65
C PHE A 72 0.60 15.65 2.49
N GLY A 73 0.47 15.67 3.81
CA GLY A 73 1.55 15.86 4.75
C GLY A 73 2.10 14.54 5.27
N SER A 74 2.10 14.33 6.58
CA SER A 74 2.52 13.06 7.18
C SER A 74 1.51 12.53 8.18
N PHE A 75 1.41 11.20 8.23
CA PHE A 75 0.71 10.47 9.28
C PHE A 75 1.68 9.47 9.92
N ASN A 76 2.03 9.70 11.17
CA ASN A 76 2.88 8.81 11.95
C ASN A 76 2.02 8.02 12.95
N GLY A 77 1.92 6.71 12.73
CA GLY A 77 1.22 5.81 13.65
C GLY A 77 1.90 5.68 15.01
N ASN A 78 3.18 6.13 15.15
CA ASN A 78 3.92 6.16 16.42
C ASN A 78 3.95 4.79 17.12
N GLY A 79 3.86 3.71 16.34
CA GLY A 79 3.83 2.32 16.84
C GLY A 79 2.47 1.87 17.39
N HIS A 80 1.45 2.71 17.31
CA HIS A 80 0.08 2.37 17.70
C HIS A 80 -0.68 1.60 16.63
N ILE A 81 -1.81 1.02 17.05
CA ILE A 81 -2.66 0.16 16.22
C ILE A 81 -4.00 0.86 15.97
N ILE A 82 -4.43 0.85 14.71
CA ILE A 82 -5.82 1.14 14.34
C ILE A 82 -6.48 -0.19 14.01
N TYR A 83 -7.44 -0.62 14.80
CA TYR A 83 -8.06 -1.93 14.69
C TYR A 83 -9.59 -1.86 14.49
N GLY A 84 -10.19 -3.00 14.14
CA GLY A 84 -11.62 -3.06 13.85
C GLY A 84 -11.99 -2.48 12.49
N MET A 85 -11.05 -2.47 11.52
CA MET A 85 -11.37 -2.08 10.14
C MET A 85 -12.38 -3.04 9.53
N GLN A 86 -13.39 -2.48 8.89
CA GLN A 86 -14.49 -3.21 8.26
C GLN A 86 -14.90 -2.52 6.94
N GLY A 87 -15.75 -3.20 6.16
CA GLY A 87 -16.27 -2.63 4.91
C GLY A 87 -15.35 -2.89 3.72
N GLU A 88 -15.30 -1.96 2.78
CA GLU A 88 -14.66 -2.14 1.48
C GLU A 88 -13.55 -1.12 1.17
N ASN A 89 -13.35 -0.13 2.02
CA ASN A 89 -12.40 0.96 1.79
C ASN A 89 -11.25 0.90 2.78
N ALA A 90 -10.04 1.19 2.33
CA ALA A 90 -8.91 1.41 3.20
C ALA A 90 -9.10 2.66 4.08
N LEU A 91 -8.33 2.75 5.15
CA LEU A 91 -8.30 3.95 6.00
C LEU A 91 -7.90 5.18 5.17
N PHE A 92 -6.81 5.06 4.41
CA PHE A 92 -6.34 6.11 3.51
C PHE A 92 -6.74 5.79 2.07
N ARG A 93 -7.39 6.76 1.40
CA ARG A 93 -7.69 6.66 -0.03
C ARG A 93 -6.44 6.91 -0.86
N ASN A 94 -5.82 8.08 -0.65
CA ASN A 94 -4.63 8.46 -1.38
C ASN A 94 -3.55 8.95 -0.41
N ASN A 95 -2.35 8.43 -0.56
CA ASN A 95 -1.17 8.96 0.06
C ASN A 95 -0.31 9.69 -0.97
N TYR A 96 -0.16 10.99 -0.84
CA TYR A 96 0.77 11.84 -1.59
C TYR A 96 1.92 12.36 -0.73
N GLY A 97 1.89 12.07 0.57
CA GLY A 97 2.87 12.47 1.56
C GLY A 97 3.59 11.26 2.16
N ARG A 98 3.50 11.11 3.47
CA ARG A 98 4.17 10.02 4.19
C ARG A 98 3.25 9.36 5.21
N ILE A 99 3.17 8.04 5.18
CA ILE A 99 2.53 7.23 6.22
C ILE A 99 3.60 6.34 6.84
N SER A 100 3.74 6.34 8.16
CA SER A 100 4.81 5.59 8.83
C SER A 100 4.41 5.04 10.19
N ASN A 101 5.11 3.98 10.62
CA ASN A 101 5.03 3.40 11.98
C ASN A 101 3.59 3.06 12.42
N LEU A 102 2.76 2.56 11.51
CA LEU A 102 1.35 2.26 11.74
C LEU A 102 1.07 0.77 11.60
N THR A 103 0.33 0.22 12.55
CA THR A 103 -0.30 -1.10 12.38
C THR A 103 -1.80 -0.94 12.16
N VAL A 104 -2.36 -1.67 11.19
CA VAL A 104 -3.81 -1.76 10.96
C VAL A 104 -4.29 -3.19 11.09
N GLU A 105 -5.48 -3.38 11.68
CA GLU A 105 -6.09 -4.70 11.90
C GLU A 105 -7.59 -4.68 11.58
N GLY A 106 -8.12 -5.78 11.07
CA GLY A 106 -9.55 -5.93 10.83
C GLY A 106 -9.90 -6.98 9.80
N ASP A 107 -11.20 -7.03 9.46
CA ASP A 107 -11.75 -7.99 8.52
C ASP A 107 -12.62 -7.26 7.49
N MET A 108 -12.18 -7.21 6.25
CA MET A 108 -12.85 -6.52 5.16
C MET A 108 -13.54 -7.51 4.22
N GLN A 109 -14.81 -7.25 3.90
CA GLN A 109 -15.59 -8.02 2.94
C GLN A 109 -15.93 -7.14 1.75
N ILE A 110 -15.41 -7.49 0.57
CA ILE A 110 -15.54 -6.69 -0.63
C ILE A 110 -16.61 -7.33 -1.52
N ASN A 111 -17.77 -6.69 -1.60
CA ASN A 111 -18.93 -7.18 -2.35
C ASN A 111 -19.16 -6.45 -3.68
N SER A 112 -18.38 -5.42 -3.97
CA SER A 112 -18.54 -4.59 -5.16
C SER A 112 -18.28 -5.37 -6.44
N SER A 113 -19.13 -5.18 -7.44
CA SER A 113 -18.92 -5.63 -8.82
C SER A 113 -18.16 -4.60 -9.66
N GLU A 114 -17.98 -3.38 -9.15
CA GLU A 114 -17.24 -2.31 -9.83
C GLU A 114 -15.74 -2.43 -9.57
N PHE A 115 -14.96 -1.81 -10.45
CA PHE A 115 -13.51 -1.72 -10.26
C PHE A 115 -13.17 -1.00 -8.95
N ARG A 116 -12.33 -1.64 -8.12
CA ARG A 116 -11.88 -1.10 -6.84
C ARG A 116 -10.42 -1.40 -6.55
N ASN A 117 -9.80 -0.43 -5.90
CA ASN A 117 -8.55 -0.61 -5.19
C ASN A 117 -8.86 -0.82 -3.70
N VAL A 118 -8.40 -1.91 -3.12
CA VAL A 118 -8.63 -2.25 -1.70
C VAL A 118 -7.31 -2.61 -1.05
N ALA A 119 -7.03 -2.04 0.09
CA ALA A 119 -5.78 -2.29 0.79
C ALA A 119 -5.92 -2.15 2.31
N GLY A 120 -4.96 -2.69 3.04
CA GLY A 120 -4.92 -2.51 4.50
C GLY A 120 -4.56 -1.07 4.89
N ILE A 121 -3.62 -0.42 4.20
CA ILE A 121 -3.16 0.93 4.54
C ILE A 121 -3.77 1.98 3.60
N ALA A 122 -3.43 1.96 2.31
CA ALA A 122 -3.86 2.98 1.36
C ALA A 122 -4.32 2.38 0.02
N GLU A 123 -5.42 2.87 -0.55
CA GLU A 123 -5.88 2.42 -1.86
C GLU A 123 -4.88 2.83 -2.97
N TYR A 124 -4.31 4.02 -2.86
CA TYR A 124 -3.27 4.56 -3.75
C TYR A 124 -2.11 5.16 -2.97
N ASN A 125 -0.89 4.87 -3.38
CA ASN A 125 0.32 5.49 -2.85
C ASN A 125 1.08 6.21 -3.97
N GLY A 126 1.17 7.52 -3.90
CA GLY A 126 2.04 8.37 -4.71
C GLY A 126 3.12 9.08 -3.90
N GLY A 127 3.25 8.74 -2.61
CA GLY A 127 4.24 9.27 -1.68
C GLY A 127 5.12 8.18 -1.08
N VAL A 128 5.26 8.14 0.23
CA VAL A 128 6.05 7.14 0.95
C VAL A 128 5.19 6.41 1.98
N ILE A 129 5.28 5.08 2.00
CA ILE A 129 4.74 4.25 3.09
C ILE A 129 5.91 3.45 3.68
N GLU A 130 6.14 3.58 4.98
CA GLU A 130 7.26 2.88 5.61
C GLU A 130 6.97 2.40 7.03
N ASP A 131 7.65 1.33 7.42
CA ASP A 131 7.56 0.76 8.77
C ASP A 131 6.10 0.48 9.21
N CYS A 132 5.24 0.11 8.25
CA CYS A 132 3.83 -0.16 8.48
C CYS A 132 3.54 -1.67 8.45
N ILE A 133 2.57 -2.09 9.25
CA ILE A 133 2.12 -3.49 9.32
C ILE A 133 0.62 -3.55 9.02
N SER A 134 0.24 -4.42 8.10
CA SER A 134 -1.16 -4.78 7.88
C SER A 134 -1.45 -6.17 8.43
N ARG A 135 -2.44 -6.26 9.30
CA ARG A 135 -3.07 -7.49 9.80
C ARG A 135 -4.54 -7.53 9.40
N VAL A 136 -4.85 -6.89 8.27
CA VAL A 136 -6.21 -6.86 7.75
C VAL A 136 -6.45 -8.10 6.90
N ASN A 137 -7.46 -8.88 7.27
CA ASN A 137 -7.96 -9.96 6.43
C ASN A 137 -8.92 -9.40 5.39
N MET A 138 -8.72 -9.72 4.15
CA MET A 138 -9.58 -9.27 3.04
C MET A 138 -10.15 -10.45 2.28
N ASN A 139 -11.47 -10.39 2.01
CA ASN A 139 -12.12 -11.36 1.16
C ASN A 139 -13.00 -10.68 0.12
N SER A 140 -12.76 -10.95 -1.17
CA SER A 140 -13.48 -10.33 -2.28
C SER A 140 -14.36 -11.32 -3.02
N TYR A 141 -15.57 -10.87 -3.35
CA TYR A 141 -16.50 -11.56 -4.27
C TYR A 141 -16.48 -10.95 -5.67
N GLY A 142 -15.85 -9.80 -5.87
CA GLY A 142 -15.76 -9.06 -7.13
C GLY A 142 -14.50 -9.37 -7.92
N VAL A 143 -14.61 -9.57 -9.24
CA VAL A 143 -13.47 -9.90 -10.12
C VAL A 143 -12.63 -8.69 -10.55
N ASN A 144 -13.20 -7.50 -10.49
CA ASN A 144 -12.53 -6.26 -10.89
C ASN A 144 -11.92 -5.53 -9.68
N VAL A 145 -11.20 -6.26 -8.83
CA VAL A 145 -10.63 -5.70 -7.59
C VAL A 145 -9.11 -5.89 -7.61
N ARG A 146 -8.39 -4.87 -7.18
CA ARG A 146 -6.99 -4.97 -6.77
C ARG A 146 -6.93 -5.05 -5.26
N MET A 147 -6.30 -6.07 -4.71
CA MET A 147 -6.18 -6.25 -3.27
C MET A 147 -4.74 -6.39 -2.82
N ALA A 148 -4.36 -5.63 -1.80
CA ALA A 148 -3.03 -5.79 -1.21
C ALA A 148 -3.00 -5.44 0.28
N GLY A 149 -2.05 -6.04 1.00
CA GLY A 149 -1.88 -5.75 2.43
C GLY A 149 -1.54 -4.29 2.70
N ILE A 150 -0.68 -3.67 1.91
CA ILE A 150 -0.21 -2.31 2.15
C ILE A 150 -0.88 -1.30 1.21
N THR A 151 -0.75 -1.44 -0.10
CA THR A 151 -1.40 -0.53 -1.05
C THR A 151 -1.85 -1.25 -2.31
N ALA A 152 -3.04 -0.92 -2.82
CA ALA A 152 -3.55 -1.58 -4.02
C ALA A 152 -2.88 -1.07 -5.29
N TYR A 153 -2.61 0.23 -5.39
CA TYR A 153 -1.88 0.83 -6.50
C TYR A 153 -0.75 1.73 -6.00
N ASN A 154 0.46 1.45 -6.42
CA ASN A 154 1.67 2.11 -5.97
C ASN A 154 2.39 2.84 -7.10
N ASP A 155 2.50 4.17 -6.99
CA ASP A 155 3.36 5.06 -7.78
C ASP A 155 4.40 5.78 -6.91
N GLY A 156 4.47 5.43 -5.62
CA GLY A 156 5.39 5.96 -4.64
C GLY A 156 6.29 4.86 -4.04
N ASP A 157 7.13 5.20 -3.11
CA ASP A 157 8.06 4.26 -2.49
C ASP A 157 7.46 3.52 -1.29
N ILE A 158 7.85 2.25 -1.09
CA ILE A 158 7.44 1.44 0.05
C ILE A 158 8.69 0.84 0.72
N TYR A 159 8.84 1.08 2.02
CA TYR A 159 10.00 0.63 2.78
C TYR A 159 9.61 -0.13 4.04
N ARG A 160 10.19 -1.30 4.27
CA ARG A 160 10.10 -2.06 5.53
C ARG A 160 8.67 -2.30 6.02
N CYS A 161 7.75 -2.45 5.06
CA CYS A 161 6.35 -2.75 5.38
C CYS A 161 6.10 -4.26 5.42
N LYS A 162 5.11 -4.65 6.21
CA LYS A 162 4.78 -6.05 6.40
C LYS A 162 3.29 -6.32 6.24
N ASN A 163 2.95 -7.38 5.51
CA ASN A 163 1.62 -7.97 5.51
C ASN A 163 1.60 -9.27 6.30
N GLU A 164 0.74 -9.32 7.31
CA GLU A 164 0.46 -10.50 8.13
C GLU A 164 -1.00 -10.99 7.94
N GLY A 165 -1.85 -10.17 7.29
CA GLY A 165 -3.24 -10.49 7.03
C GLY A 165 -3.44 -11.40 5.82
N THR A 166 -4.55 -12.12 5.79
CA THR A 166 -4.95 -12.99 4.68
C THR A 166 -5.63 -12.19 3.58
N ILE A 167 -5.28 -12.47 2.33
CA ILE A 167 -5.91 -11.89 1.14
C ILE A 167 -6.58 -13.01 0.37
N SER A 168 -7.90 -12.97 0.22
CA SER A 168 -8.67 -14.08 -0.33
C SER A 168 -9.78 -13.64 -1.27
N GLY A 169 -10.27 -14.59 -2.08
CA GLY A 169 -11.41 -14.39 -2.95
C GLY A 169 -11.06 -13.95 -4.35
N LYS A 170 -12.02 -13.33 -5.04
CA LYS A 170 -11.86 -12.94 -6.45
C LYS A 170 -11.19 -11.59 -6.56
N ALA A 171 -10.20 -11.48 -7.43
CA ALA A 171 -9.56 -10.21 -7.77
C ALA A 171 -8.77 -10.36 -9.06
N SER A 172 -8.44 -9.26 -9.73
CA SER A 172 -7.56 -9.25 -10.90
C SER A 172 -6.08 -9.24 -10.50
N GLU A 173 -5.74 -8.48 -9.46
CA GLU A 173 -4.38 -8.44 -8.91
C GLU A 173 -4.43 -8.60 -7.39
N GLN A 174 -3.57 -9.47 -6.85
CA GLN A 174 -3.45 -9.72 -5.42
C GLN A 174 -1.99 -9.74 -4.98
N ALA A 175 -1.68 -9.11 -3.86
CA ALA A 175 -0.33 -9.17 -3.31
C ALA A 175 -0.26 -8.88 -1.81
N GLY A 176 0.81 -9.37 -1.17
CA GLY A 176 1.08 -9.00 0.22
C GLY A 176 1.36 -7.51 0.40
N ILE A 177 2.11 -6.89 -0.50
CA ILE A 177 2.54 -5.50 -0.35
C ILE A 177 1.81 -4.57 -1.33
N THR A 178 1.91 -4.79 -2.64
CA THR A 178 1.17 -3.97 -3.62
C THR A 178 0.60 -4.80 -4.76
N ALA A 179 -0.68 -4.62 -5.06
CA ALA A 179 -1.34 -5.36 -6.13
C ALA A 179 -0.84 -4.91 -7.50
N LEU A 180 -0.74 -3.61 -7.73
CA LEU A 180 -0.17 -3.03 -8.94
C LEU A 180 0.94 -2.03 -8.60
N ASN A 181 2.14 -2.25 -9.13
CA ASN A 181 3.27 -1.34 -8.97
C ASN A 181 3.53 -0.57 -10.26
N GLY A 182 3.48 0.77 -10.20
CA GLY A 182 3.77 1.67 -11.31
C GLY A 182 5.26 1.91 -11.57
N GLY A 183 6.14 1.15 -10.92
CA GLY A 183 7.59 1.19 -11.15
C GLY A 183 8.33 2.11 -10.21
N THR A 184 8.16 1.90 -8.93
CA THR A 184 8.80 2.61 -7.83
C THR A 184 9.52 1.64 -6.90
N ASN A 185 10.27 2.14 -5.92
CA ASN A 185 11.11 1.29 -5.06
C ASN A 185 10.27 0.58 -4.00
N ILE A 186 10.54 -0.71 -3.82
CA ILE A 186 9.99 -1.54 -2.75
C ILE A 186 11.16 -2.25 -2.07
N VAL A 187 11.49 -1.85 -0.84
CA VAL A 187 12.70 -2.32 -0.18
C VAL A 187 12.42 -2.83 1.23
N GLY A 188 12.95 -4.00 1.55
CA GLY A 188 12.89 -4.57 2.90
C GLY A 188 11.48 -4.99 3.32
N CYS A 189 10.57 -5.27 2.38
CA CYS A 189 9.19 -5.61 2.67
C CYS A 189 8.99 -7.12 2.84
N GLU A 190 8.03 -7.50 3.69
CA GLU A 190 7.75 -8.90 3.99
C GLU A 190 6.25 -9.22 3.85
N ASN A 191 5.93 -10.35 3.24
CA ASN A 191 4.62 -10.97 3.32
C ASN A 191 4.70 -12.29 4.07
N SER A 192 3.91 -12.42 5.13
CA SER A 192 3.69 -13.68 5.84
C SER A 192 2.23 -14.14 5.79
N GLY A 193 1.34 -13.29 5.29
CA GLY A 193 -0.06 -13.62 5.11
C GLY A 193 -0.30 -14.53 3.91
N THR A 194 -1.31 -15.37 4.00
CA THR A 194 -1.73 -16.24 2.90
C THR A 194 -2.47 -15.43 1.83
N ILE A 195 -2.18 -15.72 0.56
CA ILE A 195 -2.90 -15.18 -0.59
C ILE A 195 -3.63 -16.33 -1.26
N SER A 196 -4.96 -16.19 -1.46
CA SER A 196 -5.73 -17.26 -2.10
C SER A 196 -6.81 -16.70 -3.01
N PHE A 197 -6.93 -17.24 -4.22
CA PHE A 197 -7.98 -16.85 -5.14
C PHE A 197 -8.59 -18.05 -5.84
N GLN A 198 -9.89 -17.92 -6.13
CA GLN A 198 -10.60 -18.83 -7.00
C GLN A 198 -11.54 -18.03 -7.90
N THR A 199 -11.33 -18.12 -9.20
CA THR A 199 -12.14 -17.42 -10.21
C THR A 199 -12.36 -18.33 -11.40
N SER A 200 -13.30 -18.03 -12.29
CA SER A 200 -13.65 -18.95 -13.38
C SER A 200 -13.18 -18.49 -14.75
N ASP A 201 -13.02 -17.20 -14.99
CA ASP A 201 -12.85 -16.71 -16.37
C ASP A 201 -12.04 -15.41 -16.48
N CYS A 202 -11.21 -15.09 -15.49
CA CYS A 202 -10.38 -13.90 -15.51
C CYS A 202 -8.89 -14.21 -15.41
N HIS A 203 -8.10 -13.26 -15.87
CA HIS A 203 -6.67 -13.25 -15.62
C HIS A 203 -6.42 -12.77 -14.20
N VAL A 204 -5.59 -13.48 -13.45
CA VAL A 204 -5.20 -13.10 -12.10
C VAL A 204 -3.70 -13.06 -11.97
N TYR A 205 -3.20 -11.96 -11.42
CA TYR A 205 -1.80 -11.80 -11.08
C TYR A 205 -1.65 -11.83 -9.56
N ALA A 206 -0.88 -12.77 -9.06
CA ALA A 206 -0.66 -12.91 -7.61
C ALA A 206 0.83 -12.97 -7.28
N GLY A 207 1.25 -12.14 -6.35
CA GLY A 207 2.63 -12.11 -5.88
C GLY A 207 2.74 -11.90 -4.37
N GLY A 208 3.74 -12.54 -3.74
CA GLY A 208 3.96 -12.33 -2.31
C GLY A 208 4.22 -10.85 -1.97
N ILE A 209 4.90 -10.14 -2.85
CA ILE A 209 5.23 -8.71 -2.69
C ILE A 209 4.46 -7.86 -3.70
N VAL A 210 4.52 -8.18 -4.99
CA VAL A 210 3.89 -7.42 -6.08
C VAL A 210 3.02 -8.35 -6.91
N GLY A 211 1.74 -8.02 -7.12
CA GLY A 211 0.84 -8.78 -7.99
C GLY A 211 1.21 -8.60 -9.46
N ASN A 212 1.17 -7.37 -9.92
CA ASN A 212 1.57 -6.99 -11.27
C ASN A 212 2.47 -5.75 -11.23
N GLU A 213 3.59 -5.84 -11.92
CA GLU A 213 4.41 -4.68 -12.18
C GLU A 213 4.03 -4.10 -13.53
N TYR A 214 3.31 -3.00 -13.52
CA TYR A 214 2.85 -2.29 -14.71
C TYR A 214 3.48 -0.90 -14.81
N ARG A 215 4.06 -0.61 -15.95
CA ARG A 215 4.64 0.72 -16.18
C ARG A 215 4.10 1.39 -17.43
N ALA A 216 3.65 2.64 -17.22
CA ALA A 216 3.12 3.48 -18.29
C ALA A 216 4.17 4.40 -18.95
N SER A 217 5.30 4.69 -18.30
CA SER A 217 6.30 5.64 -18.81
C SER A 217 7.67 5.00 -19.10
N SER A 218 8.31 5.45 -20.18
CA SER A 218 9.66 5.03 -20.56
C SER A 218 10.74 5.69 -19.68
N GLY A 219 11.84 4.97 -19.44
CA GLY A 219 13.06 5.54 -18.86
C GLY A 219 13.17 5.58 -17.35
N SER A 220 12.19 5.10 -16.58
CA SER A 220 12.34 5.04 -15.14
C SER A 220 13.04 3.74 -14.70
N GLN A 221 13.85 3.87 -13.65
CA GLN A 221 14.49 2.74 -12.97
C GLN A 221 13.87 2.58 -11.60
N PHE A 222 13.65 1.35 -11.16
CA PHE A 222 13.20 1.07 -9.81
C PHE A 222 13.82 -0.22 -9.30
N THR A 223 13.73 -0.40 -8.00
CA THR A 223 14.34 -1.53 -7.31
C THR A 223 13.33 -2.22 -6.42
N ILE A 224 13.27 -3.55 -6.53
CA ILE A 224 12.62 -4.42 -5.55
C ILE A 224 13.75 -5.17 -4.86
N GLU A 225 14.06 -4.81 -3.61
CA GLU A 225 15.26 -5.29 -2.92
C GLU A 225 14.95 -5.76 -1.51
N ASP A 226 15.65 -6.81 -1.07
CA ASP A 226 15.60 -7.34 0.29
C ASP A 226 14.17 -7.72 0.74
N CYS A 227 13.31 -8.11 -0.22
CA CYS A 227 11.93 -8.46 0.04
C CYS A 227 11.76 -9.97 0.23
N LYS A 228 10.84 -10.34 1.13
CA LYS A 228 10.65 -11.74 1.51
C LYS A 228 9.18 -12.12 1.52
N ASN A 229 8.86 -13.24 0.87
CA ASN A 229 7.59 -13.92 1.04
C ASN A 229 7.76 -15.21 1.84
N THR A 230 6.96 -15.37 2.88
CA THR A 230 6.85 -16.62 3.66
C THR A 230 5.42 -17.15 3.68
N GLY A 231 4.46 -16.34 3.22
CA GLY A 231 3.06 -16.72 3.09
C GLY A 231 2.83 -17.63 1.89
N ASP A 232 1.93 -18.58 2.02
CA ASP A 232 1.52 -19.45 0.93
C ASP A 232 0.65 -18.70 -0.08
N ILE A 233 0.76 -19.06 -1.35
CA ILE A 233 -0.09 -18.52 -2.44
C ILE A 233 -0.81 -19.65 -3.13
N TYR A 234 -2.14 -19.60 -3.10
CA TYR A 234 -3.03 -20.60 -3.72
C TYR A 234 -3.88 -19.92 -4.78
N GLY A 235 -3.84 -20.40 -6.02
CA GLY A 235 -4.58 -19.79 -7.10
C GLY A 235 -5.20 -20.77 -8.09
N ASP A 236 -6.51 -20.59 -8.33
CA ASP A 236 -7.22 -21.28 -9.39
C ASP A 236 -8.01 -20.25 -10.21
N ALA A 237 -7.60 -20.08 -11.46
CA ALA A 237 -8.26 -19.18 -12.41
C ALA A 237 -9.35 -19.89 -13.25
N GLY A 238 -9.60 -21.18 -13.01
CA GLY A 238 -10.54 -21.96 -13.81
C GLY A 238 -10.15 -22.01 -15.28
N ASN A 239 -10.98 -21.44 -16.17
CA ASN A 239 -10.66 -21.30 -17.60
C ASN A 239 -9.82 -20.06 -17.91
N GLY A 240 -9.57 -19.18 -16.94
CA GLY A 240 -8.70 -18.02 -17.07
C GLY A 240 -7.22 -18.38 -16.96
N VAL A 241 -6.38 -17.38 -16.81
CA VAL A 241 -4.93 -17.57 -16.64
C VAL A 241 -4.53 -17.03 -15.27
N ALA A 242 -3.90 -17.86 -14.47
CA ALA A 242 -3.25 -17.44 -13.24
C ALA A 242 -1.74 -17.27 -13.49
N THR A 243 -1.21 -16.15 -13.02
CA THR A 243 0.23 -15.90 -13.01
C THR A 243 0.65 -15.66 -11.56
N ILE A 244 1.39 -16.60 -11.01
CA ILE A 244 1.75 -16.65 -9.59
C ILE A 244 3.26 -16.55 -9.45
N GLY A 245 3.72 -15.56 -8.69
CA GLY A 245 5.12 -15.44 -8.32
C GLY A 245 5.31 -15.37 -6.82
N GLY A 246 6.33 -16.03 -6.30
CA GLY A 246 6.64 -15.96 -4.88
C GLY A 246 6.93 -14.53 -4.40
N VAL A 247 7.46 -13.69 -5.28
CA VAL A 247 7.70 -12.27 -5.03
C VAL A 247 6.85 -11.42 -5.96
N ILE A 248 6.93 -11.62 -7.28
CA ILE A 248 6.22 -10.83 -8.29
C ILE A 248 5.39 -11.77 -9.15
N GLY A 249 4.06 -11.55 -9.23
CA GLY A 249 3.18 -12.34 -10.10
C GLY A 249 3.56 -12.16 -11.55
N GLU A 250 3.41 -10.98 -12.09
CA GLU A 250 3.78 -10.67 -13.47
C GLU A 250 4.49 -9.34 -13.58
N THR A 251 5.37 -9.25 -14.56
CA THR A 251 5.95 -7.99 -15.00
C THR A 251 5.44 -7.67 -16.38
N THR A 252 4.58 -6.68 -16.50
CA THR A 252 4.00 -6.19 -17.75
C THR A 252 4.54 -4.82 -18.08
N ARG A 253 5.24 -4.66 -19.17
CA ARG A 253 5.80 -3.38 -19.58
C ARG A 253 5.29 -2.90 -20.93
N LYS A 254 4.94 -1.62 -20.98
CA LYS A 254 4.78 -0.89 -22.23
C LYS A 254 5.80 0.24 -22.27
N GLY A 255 6.88 0.11 -23.02
CA GLY A 255 7.82 1.20 -23.24
C GLY A 255 9.29 0.77 -23.25
N ASP A 256 10.07 1.45 -24.06
CA ASP A 256 11.49 1.19 -24.27
C ASP A 256 12.35 1.83 -23.17
N ASN A 257 13.49 1.18 -22.87
CA ASN A 257 14.59 1.71 -22.04
C ASN A 257 14.33 1.91 -20.54
N SER A 258 13.40 1.22 -19.93
CA SER A 258 13.30 1.17 -18.48
C SER A 258 13.93 -0.13 -17.95
N SER A 259 14.61 -0.08 -16.82
CA SER A 259 15.20 -1.25 -16.16
C SER A 259 14.61 -1.44 -14.78
N SER A 260 14.39 -2.68 -14.39
CA SER A 260 14.02 -3.04 -13.02
C SER A 260 15.13 -3.89 -12.43
N THR A 261 15.50 -3.61 -11.20
CA THR A 261 16.43 -4.45 -10.45
C THR A 261 15.66 -5.19 -9.37
N ILE A 262 15.71 -6.52 -9.43
CA ILE A 262 15.18 -7.39 -8.38
C ILE A 262 16.39 -8.05 -7.72
N LYS A 263 16.61 -7.77 -6.45
CA LYS A 263 17.83 -8.15 -5.74
C LYS A 263 17.52 -8.67 -4.34
N ASN A 264 18.19 -9.75 -3.94
CA ASN A 264 18.08 -10.35 -2.60
C ASN A 264 16.64 -10.68 -2.18
N CYS A 265 15.74 -10.92 -3.15
CA CYS A 265 14.35 -11.26 -2.86
C CYS A 265 14.20 -12.77 -2.74
N THR A 266 13.43 -13.21 -1.74
CA THR A 266 13.27 -14.63 -1.44
C THR A 266 11.81 -15.04 -1.29
N ASN A 267 11.51 -16.27 -1.69
CA ASN A 267 10.25 -16.92 -1.39
C ASN A 267 10.51 -18.22 -0.62
N ALA A 268 9.86 -18.36 0.53
CA ALA A 268 9.83 -19.58 1.33
C ALA A 268 8.40 -20.12 1.50
N GLY A 269 7.37 -19.41 1.03
CA GLY A 269 5.99 -19.89 0.99
C GLY A 269 5.77 -20.88 -0.14
N ASN A 270 4.77 -21.73 0.02
CA ASN A 270 4.36 -22.68 -0.99
C ASN A 270 3.51 -21.97 -2.07
N LEU A 271 3.70 -22.38 -3.33
CA LEU A 271 2.95 -21.85 -4.46
C LEU A 271 2.15 -22.98 -5.08
N TYR A 272 0.83 -22.82 -5.15
CA TYR A 272 -0.08 -23.81 -5.73
C TYR A 272 -1.06 -23.12 -6.68
N GLY A 273 -1.27 -23.70 -7.84
CA GLY A 273 -2.27 -23.16 -8.78
C GLY A 273 -2.22 -23.78 -10.15
N THR A 274 -3.12 -23.29 -11.00
CA THR A 274 -3.18 -23.63 -12.42
C THR A 274 -2.71 -22.43 -13.22
N GLY A 275 -1.68 -22.59 -14.09
CA GLY A 275 -1.16 -21.51 -14.92
C GLY A 275 0.35 -21.34 -14.79
N GLU A 276 0.82 -20.11 -14.89
CA GLU A 276 2.25 -19.78 -14.82
C GLU A 276 2.68 -19.58 -13.38
N ILE A 277 3.64 -20.38 -12.90
CA ILE A 277 4.11 -20.33 -11.53
C ILE A 277 5.63 -20.20 -11.51
N GLY A 278 6.13 -19.16 -10.84
CA GLY A 278 7.55 -18.94 -10.65
C GLY A 278 7.93 -18.72 -9.19
N GLY A 279 9.03 -19.33 -8.74
CA GLY A 279 9.47 -19.22 -7.34
C GLY A 279 9.71 -17.79 -6.89
N VAL A 280 10.15 -16.91 -7.78
CA VAL A 280 10.34 -15.48 -7.55
C VAL A 280 9.41 -14.66 -8.45
N ILE A 281 9.45 -14.86 -9.76
CA ILE A 281 8.61 -14.16 -10.75
C ILE A 281 7.78 -15.20 -11.49
N GLY A 282 6.46 -15.01 -11.55
CA GLY A 282 5.52 -15.90 -12.24
C GLY A 282 5.67 -15.79 -13.75
N ALA A 283 5.56 -14.59 -14.31
CA ALA A 283 5.75 -14.35 -15.73
C ALA A 283 6.47 -13.04 -16.03
N VAL A 284 7.20 -13.04 -17.15
CA VAL A 284 7.88 -11.87 -17.71
C VAL A 284 7.33 -11.61 -19.11
N ASN A 285 6.53 -10.57 -19.25
CA ASN A 285 5.98 -10.18 -20.54
C ASN A 285 6.76 -9.04 -21.20
N HIS A 286 7.06 -9.21 -22.50
CA HIS A 286 7.67 -8.22 -23.40
C HIS A 286 9.06 -7.68 -23.02
N GLY A 287 10.10 -8.43 -23.38
CA GLY A 287 11.43 -7.91 -23.74
C GLY A 287 12.19 -7.08 -22.69
N HIS A 288 12.06 -7.38 -21.42
CA HIS A 288 12.68 -6.59 -20.36
C HIS A 288 14.06 -7.09 -19.94
N ILE A 289 14.92 -6.14 -19.59
CA ILE A 289 16.20 -6.44 -18.94
C ILE A 289 15.96 -6.46 -17.44
N TYR A 290 15.97 -7.64 -16.84
CA TYR A 290 16.00 -7.82 -15.40
C TYR A 290 17.41 -8.19 -14.98
N THR A 291 17.87 -7.57 -13.89
CA THR A 291 19.05 -8.06 -13.19
C THR A 291 18.55 -8.79 -11.94
N LEU A 292 18.62 -10.10 -11.95
CA LEU A 292 18.38 -10.93 -10.79
C LEU A 292 19.73 -11.13 -10.11
N ASN A 293 19.91 -10.52 -8.94
CA ASN A 293 21.08 -10.66 -8.09
C ASN A 293 20.64 -11.29 -6.76
N GLY A 294 21.05 -12.50 -6.51
CA GLY A 294 20.77 -13.24 -5.29
C GLY A 294 21.77 -14.36 -5.08
#